data_120a023ba503c15f830bbd445c3082fd
#
_entry.id   120a023ba503c15f830bbd445c3082fd
#
_cell.length_a   1.000
_cell.length_b   1.000
_cell.length_c   1.000
_cell.angle_alpha   90.00
_cell.angle_beta   90.00
_cell.angle_gamma   90.00
#
_symmetry.space_group_name_H-M   'P 1'
#
loop_
_entity.id
_entity.type
_entity.pdbx_description
1 polymer ?
#
loop_
_entity_poly.entity_id
_entity_poly.type
_entity_poly.pdbx_seq_one_letter_code
_entity_poly.pdbx_strand_id
1 'polypeptide(L)'
;VAEALAEQGIAAFVLKYRLNPTAESLDDFSAMMNRTFEAAEGDSDSPQEEPPGRPRWDLSNQLEDAEAAYSMIAERAEEWGVDMERLGMIGFSAGAGLTMHSTLNSESMKLAFIGPIYGGMDSVEVPENAPPMFNVIAADDFLFHGQAGLIESWYNADVPVEFHLYQNGGHGFGLGNPNRTSNRWFEAFTYWLDVNGILTKK
;
A
#
# COMPACT_ATOMS: atom_id res chain seq x y z
N VAL A 1 1.07 -14.22 -0.13
CA VAL A 1 -0.21 -13.46 -0.03
C VAL A 1 -1.13 -13.84 -1.18
N ALA A 2 -0.71 -13.75 -2.46
CA ALA A 2 -1.57 -14.07 -3.60
C ALA A 2 -2.16 -15.50 -3.51
N GLU A 3 -1.36 -16.51 -3.18
CA GLU A 3 -1.83 -17.88 -2.96
C GLU A 3 -2.87 -17.95 -1.82
N ALA A 4 -2.61 -17.28 -0.70
CA ALA A 4 -3.53 -17.24 0.43
C ALA A 4 -4.86 -16.52 0.09
N LEU A 5 -4.84 -15.52 -0.79
CA LEU A 5 -6.05 -14.90 -1.33
C LEU A 5 -6.81 -15.85 -2.26
N ALA A 6 -6.09 -16.57 -3.11
CA ALA A 6 -6.69 -17.57 -4.00
C ALA A 6 -7.39 -18.71 -3.22
N GLU A 7 -6.83 -19.15 -2.09
CA GLU A 7 -7.47 -20.10 -1.16
C GLU A 7 -8.79 -19.57 -0.57
N GLN A 8 -8.96 -18.23 -0.50
CA GLN A 8 -10.23 -17.59 -0.11
C GLN A 8 -11.20 -17.39 -1.29
N GLY A 9 -10.84 -17.82 -2.49
CA GLY A 9 -11.66 -17.65 -3.69
C GLY A 9 -11.51 -16.29 -4.37
N ILE A 10 -10.44 -15.56 -4.08
CA ILE A 10 -10.13 -14.26 -4.66
C ILE A 10 -9.17 -14.44 -5.83
N ALA A 11 -9.51 -13.93 -7.01
CA ALA A 11 -8.57 -13.83 -8.11
C ALA A 11 -7.46 -12.82 -7.73
N ALA A 12 -6.20 -13.26 -7.71
CA ALA A 12 -5.08 -12.44 -7.31
C ALA A 12 -4.07 -12.31 -8.45
N PHE A 13 -3.81 -11.08 -8.87
CA PHE A 13 -2.83 -10.74 -9.90
C PHE A 13 -1.60 -10.13 -9.22
N VAL A 14 -0.42 -10.62 -9.56
CA VAL A 14 0.85 -10.10 -9.03
C VAL A 14 1.46 -9.18 -10.08
N LEU A 15 1.39 -7.88 -9.83
CA LEU A 15 2.00 -6.89 -10.71
C LEU A 15 3.53 -6.89 -10.55
N LYS A 16 4.22 -7.17 -11.65
CA LYS A 16 5.67 -6.97 -11.77
C LYS A 16 5.92 -5.66 -12.51
N TYR A 17 6.08 -4.59 -11.76
CA TYR A 17 6.30 -3.25 -12.32
C TYR A 17 7.78 -2.94 -12.55
N ARG A 18 8.06 -1.97 -13.40
CA ARG A 18 9.41 -1.44 -13.64
C ARG A 18 10.00 -0.87 -12.36
N LEU A 19 11.26 -1.15 -12.11
CA LEU A 19 11.97 -0.62 -10.95
C LEU A 19 12.73 0.64 -11.32
N ASN A 20 12.90 1.54 -10.37
CA ASN A 20 13.82 2.66 -10.52
C ASN A 20 15.25 2.14 -10.55
N PRO A 21 16.16 2.77 -11.33
CA PRO A 21 17.55 2.39 -11.36
C PRO A 21 18.15 2.44 -9.94
N THR A 22 18.91 1.42 -9.59
CA THR A 22 19.70 1.36 -8.35
C THR A 22 21.17 1.67 -8.65
N ALA A 23 21.92 2.06 -7.62
CA ALA A 23 23.35 2.23 -7.75
C ALA A 23 24.04 0.91 -8.17
N GLU A 24 25.10 1.00 -8.99
CA GLU A 24 25.79 -0.17 -9.54
C GLU A 24 26.54 -0.98 -8.47
N SER A 25 27.02 -0.32 -7.41
CA SER A 25 27.69 -0.99 -6.30
C SER A 25 26.79 -1.17 -5.09
N LEU A 26 27.02 -2.25 -4.34
CA LEU A 26 26.29 -2.52 -3.10
C LEU A 26 26.57 -1.44 -2.03
N ASP A 27 27.79 -0.89 -2.01
CA ASP A 27 28.18 0.15 -1.08
C ASP A 27 27.45 1.47 -1.38
N ASP A 28 27.36 1.87 -2.64
CA ASP A 28 26.62 3.07 -3.06
C ASP A 28 25.12 2.89 -2.84
N PHE A 29 24.59 1.69 -3.10
CA PHE A 29 23.19 1.36 -2.80
C PHE A 29 22.90 1.46 -1.30
N SER A 30 23.77 0.87 -0.47
CA SER A 30 23.63 0.93 0.98
C SER A 30 23.72 2.37 1.50
N ALA A 31 24.64 3.17 0.96
CA ALA A 31 24.77 4.57 1.31
C ALA A 31 23.56 5.40 0.86
N MET A 32 22.96 5.08 -0.27
CA MET A 32 21.72 5.71 -0.76
C MET A 32 20.55 5.37 0.16
N MET A 33 20.40 4.10 0.51
CA MET A 33 19.33 3.64 1.39
C MET A 33 19.44 4.25 2.79
N ASN A 34 20.64 4.27 3.39
CA ASN A 34 20.86 4.88 4.70
C ASN A 34 20.50 6.36 4.70
N ARG A 35 20.90 7.12 3.69
CA ARG A 35 20.50 8.54 3.55
C ARG A 35 18.98 8.71 3.45
N THR A 36 18.29 7.80 2.75
CA THR A 36 16.84 7.84 2.61
C THR A 36 16.15 7.59 3.96
N PHE A 37 16.67 6.65 4.77
CA PHE A 37 16.14 6.35 6.08
C PHE A 37 16.50 7.39 7.15
N GLU A 38 17.74 7.90 7.17
CA GLU A 38 18.17 8.99 8.06
C GLU A 38 17.35 10.28 7.82
N ALA A 39 17.04 10.57 6.55
CA ALA A 39 16.16 11.70 6.23
C ALA A 39 14.71 11.50 6.68
N ALA A 40 14.27 10.25 6.85
CA ALA A 40 12.97 9.92 7.39
C ALA A 40 12.91 10.03 8.94
N GLU A 41 14.05 9.93 9.64
CA GLU A 41 14.15 10.07 11.11
C GLU A 41 14.31 11.53 11.58
N GLY A 42 14.42 12.51 10.67
CA GLY A 42 14.60 13.93 10.98
C GLY A 42 13.35 14.58 11.57
N ASP A 43 13.60 15.36 12.61
CA ASP A 43 12.70 16.10 13.52
C ASP A 43 11.41 16.64 12.87
N SER A 44 10.26 16.20 13.38
CA SER A 44 8.91 16.48 12.88
C SER A 44 8.37 17.90 13.23
N ASP A 45 9.17 18.78 13.86
CA ASP A 45 8.68 20.01 14.46
C ASP A 45 9.06 21.30 13.69
N SER A 46 9.63 21.18 12.50
CA SER A 46 9.93 22.32 11.64
C SER A 46 9.07 22.30 10.37
N PRO A 47 8.55 23.46 9.88
CA PRO A 47 7.98 23.53 8.53
C PRO A 47 9.12 23.19 7.54
N GLN A 48 9.18 21.95 7.11
CA GLN A 48 10.26 21.46 6.29
C GLN A 48 10.13 22.02 4.86
N GLU A 49 10.97 23.01 4.54
CA GLU A 49 11.52 23.06 3.19
C GLU A 49 12.21 21.70 2.97
N GLU A 50 11.68 20.90 2.04
CA GLU A 50 12.26 19.59 1.70
C GLU A 50 13.77 19.72 1.54
N PRO A 51 14.60 18.94 2.26
CA PRO A 51 16.04 19.05 2.12
C PRO A 51 16.41 18.80 0.66
N PRO A 52 17.24 19.67 0.04
CA PRO A 52 17.66 19.51 -1.33
C PRO A 52 18.40 18.17 -1.49
N GLY A 53 17.79 17.25 -2.24
CA GLY A 53 18.39 15.94 -2.55
C GLY A 53 17.63 14.72 -2.01
N ARG A 54 16.47 14.88 -1.39
CA ARG A 54 15.58 13.73 -1.16
C ARG A 54 15.17 13.17 -2.52
N PRO A 55 15.49 11.91 -2.85
CA PRO A 55 14.97 11.34 -4.09
C PRO A 55 13.43 11.31 -3.95
N ARG A 56 12.74 12.20 -4.62
CA ARG A 56 11.33 11.95 -4.90
C ARG A 56 11.32 10.70 -5.73
N TRP A 57 10.76 9.62 -5.20
CA TRP A 57 10.53 8.43 -5.97
C TRP A 57 9.57 8.81 -7.09
N ASP A 58 10.12 8.99 -8.30
CA ASP A 58 9.28 9.14 -9.47
C ASP A 58 8.63 7.77 -9.74
N LEU A 59 7.34 7.67 -9.46
CA LEU A 59 6.55 6.47 -9.66
C LEU A 59 5.75 6.51 -10.97
N SER A 60 6.05 7.43 -11.88
CA SER A 60 5.33 7.57 -13.15
C SER A 60 5.32 6.27 -13.97
N ASN A 61 6.49 5.64 -14.12
CA ASN A 61 6.59 4.37 -14.84
C ASN A 61 5.81 3.23 -14.14
N GLN A 62 5.83 3.21 -12.82
CA GLN A 62 5.13 2.21 -12.02
C GLN A 62 3.61 2.43 -12.08
N LEU A 63 3.17 3.69 -12.14
CA LEU A 63 1.76 4.04 -12.35
C LEU A 63 1.29 3.58 -13.73
N GLU A 64 2.06 3.87 -14.81
CA GLU A 64 1.75 3.38 -16.15
C GLU A 64 1.61 1.84 -16.18
N ASP A 65 2.50 1.13 -15.48
CA ASP A 65 2.45 -0.33 -15.39
C ASP A 65 1.20 -0.82 -14.64
N ALA A 66 0.80 -0.11 -13.58
CA ALA A 66 -0.42 -0.42 -12.83
C ALA A 66 -1.67 -0.16 -13.66
N GLU A 67 -1.74 0.94 -14.39
CA GLU A 67 -2.84 1.28 -15.29
C GLU A 67 -2.94 0.30 -16.46
N ALA A 68 -1.80 -0.11 -17.04
CA ALA A 68 -1.76 -1.13 -18.09
C ALA A 68 -2.26 -2.49 -17.57
N ALA A 69 -1.87 -2.88 -16.36
CA ALA A 69 -2.37 -4.11 -15.73
C ALA A 69 -3.87 -4.03 -15.45
N TYR A 70 -4.36 -2.89 -14.93
CA TYR A 70 -5.78 -2.65 -14.70
C TYR A 70 -6.57 -2.77 -16.01
N SER A 71 -6.12 -2.13 -17.08
CA SER A 71 -6.75 -2.17 -18.39
C SER A 71 -6.79 -3.60 -18.96
N MET A 72 -5.70 -4.35 -18.84
CA MET A 72 -5.64 -5.76 -19.26
C MET A 72 -6.64 -6.63 -18.46
N ILE A 73 -6.78 -6.42 -17.15
CA ILE A 73 -7.75 -7.13 -16.32
C ILE A 73 -9.16 -6.77 -16.76
N ALA A 74 -9.44 -5.50 -17.01
CA ALA A 74 -10.76 -5.03 -17.46
C ALA A 74 -11.15 -5.63 -18.82
N GLU A 75 -10.22 -5.66 -19.78
CA GLU A 75 -10.42 -6.26 -21.11
C GLU A 75 -10.71 -7.77 -21.05
N ARG A 76 -10.17 -8.44 -20.06
CA ARG A 76 -10.30 -9.89 -19.89
C ARG A 76 -11.17 -10.32 -18.69
N ALA A 77 -11.90 -9.37 -18.11
CA ALA A 77 -12.67 -9.61 -16.89
C ALA A 77 -13.66 -10.78 -17.05
N GLU A 78 -14.38 -10.84 -18.18
CA GLU A 78 -15.31 -11.93 -18.49
C GLU A 78 -14.59 -13.28 -18.65
N GLU A 79 -13.48 -13.30 -19.39
CA GLU A 79 -12.65 -14.52 -19.60
C GLU A 79 -12.11 -15.07 -18.29
N TRP A 80 -11.68 -14.18 -17.38
CA TRP A 80 -11.07 -14.56 -16.11
C TRP A 80 -12.05 -14.64 -14.94
N GLY A 81 -13.32 -14.33 -15.16
CA GLY A 81 -14.34 -14.35 -14.13
C GLY A 81 -14.11 -13.26 -13.06
N VAL A 82 -13.53 -12.14 -13.44
CA VAL A 82 -13.25 -11.01 -12.55
C VAL A 82 -14.42 -10.04 -12.53
N ASP A 83 -14.85 -9.67 -11.34
CA ASP A 83 -15.82 -8.60 -11.12
C ASP A 83 -15.08 -7.29 -10.88
N MET A 84 -15.13 -6.39 -11.85
CA MET A 84 -14.44 -5.09 -11.79
C MET A 84 -14.99 -4.16 -10.70
N GLU A 85 -16.25 -4.34 -10.27
CA GLU A 85 -16.83 -3.57 -9.16
C GLU A 85 -16.27 -4.00 -7.79
N ARG A 86 -15.49 -5.08 -7.75
CA ARG A 86 -14.84 -5.61 -6.56
C ARG A 86 -13.32 -5.72 -6.70
N LEU A 87 -12.75 -5.12 -7.75
CA LEU A 87 -11.30 -5.10 -7.95
C LEU A 87 -10.67 -4.08 -7.01
N GLY A 88 -9.73 -4.54 -6.19
CA GLY A 88 -8.93 -3.70 -5.31
C GLY A 88 -7.44 -3.81 -5.57
N MET A 89 -6.67 -2.94 -4.93
CA MET A 89 -5.21 -2.95 -5.00
C MET A 89 -4.61 -3.04 -3.60
N ILE A 90 -3.73 -4.01 -3.38
CA ILE A 90 -2.95 -4.10 -2.15
C ILE A 90 -1.46 -4.04 -2.48
N GLY A 91 -0.72 -3.37 -1.64
CA GLY A 91 0.73 -3.25 -1.81
C GLY A 91 1.46 -3.28 -0.48
N PHE A 92 2.73 -3.67 -0.53
CA PHE A 92 3.55 -3.91 0.65
C PHE A 92 4.80 -3.04 0.59
N SER A 93 5.10 -2.26 1.63
CA SER A 93 6.30 -1.40 1.64
C SER A 93 6.34 -0.46 0.42
N ALA A 94 7.30 -0.59 -0.47
CA ALA A 94 7.33 0.14 -1.73
C ALA A 94 6.05 -0.05 -2.58
N GLY A 95 5.46 -1.25 -2.55
CA GLY A 95 4.17 -1.53 -3.18
C GLY A 95 3.00 -0.79 -2.52
N ALA A 96 3.05 -0.53 -1.20
CA ALA A 96 2.10 0.33 -0.52
C ALA A 96 2.21 1.78 -1.03
N GLY A 97 3.43 2.25 -1.25
CA GLY A 97 3.69 3.54 -1.89
C GLY A 97 3.09 3.62 -3.30
N LEU A 98 3.25 2.56 -4.11
CA LEU A 98 2.62 2.50 -5.43
C LEU A 98 1.07 2.45 -5.34
N THR A 99 0.52 1.69 -4.38
CA THR A 99 -0.93 1.66 -4.16
C THR A 99 -1.47 3.06 -3.85
N MET A 100 -0.82 3.79 -2.95
CA MET A 100 -1.19 5.16 -2.63
C MET A 100 -1.00 6.09 -3.82
N HIS A 101 0.14 6.00 -4.53
CA HIS A 101 0.42 6.83 -5.70
C HIS A 101 -0.63 6.61 -6.81
N SER A 102 -1.01 5.36 -7.07
CA SER A 102 -2.05 5.02 -8.03
C SER A 102 -3.42 5.57 -7.61
N THR A 103 -3.76 5.45 -6.33
CA THR A 103 -5.03 5.98 -5.80
C THR A 103 -5.14 7.49 -5.92
N LEU A 104 -4.04 8.21 -5.71
CA LEU A 104 -4.03 9.67 -5.69
C LEU A 104 -3.87 10.30 -7.09
N ASN A 105 -3.31 9.58 -8.07
CA ASN A 105 -2.90 10.17 -9.35
C ASN A 105 -3.50 9.49 -10.59
N SER A 106 -4.09 8.29 -10.48
CA SER A 106 -4.71 7.65 -11.63
C SER A 106 -6.13 8.16 -11.86
N GLU A 107 -6.40 8.59 -13.09
CA GLU A 107 -7.75 8.93 -13.56
C GLU A 107 -8.48 7.72 -14.17
N SER A 108 -7.74 6.67 -14.54
CA SER A 108 -8.27 5.50 -15.26
C SER A 108 -8.68 4.36 -14.34
N MET A 109 -8.05 4.22 -13.17
CA MET A 109 -8.28 3.12 -12.26
C MET A 109 -9.46 3.43 -11.31
N LYS A 110 -10.44 2.54 -11.30
CA LYS A 110 -11.54 2.55 -10.33
C LYS A 110 -11.39 1.35 -9.41
N LEU A 111 -10.93 1.60 -8.20
CA LEU A 111 -10.68 0.56 -7.22
C LEU A 111 -11.83 0.48 -6.21
N ALA A 112 -12.30 -0.73 -5.93
CA ALA A 112 -13.32 -0.97 -4.91
C ALA A 112 -12.77 -0.83 -3.50
N PHE A 113 -11.47 -1.04 -3.32
CA PHE A 113 -10.76 -0.86 -2.05
C PHE A 113 -9.25 -0.76 -2.30
N ILE A 114 -8.53 -0.27 -1.29
CA ILE A 114 -7.06 -0.31 -1.25
C ILE A 114 -6.55 -0.88 0.06
N GLY A 115 -5.34 -1.47 -0.02
CA GLY A 115 -4.63 -2.01 1.14
C GLY A 115 -3.15 -1.60 1.10
N PRO A 116 -2.77 -0.39 1.54
CA PRO A 116 -1.36 -0.02 1.72
C PRO A 116 -0.83 -0.63 3.02
N ILE A 117 -0.10 -1.74 2.92
CA ILE A 117 0.40 -2.51 4.05
C ILE A 117 1.83 -2.07 4.39
N TYR A 118 2.07 -1.70 5.64
CA TYR A 118 3.32 -1.15 6.19
C TYR A 118 4.01 -0.15 5.25
N GLY A 119 3.22 0.82 4.77
CA GLY A 119 3.67 1.97 3.97
C GLY A 119 3.84 3.24 4.80
N GLY A 120 4.07 4.37 4.11
CA GLY A 120 4.12 5.69 4.73
C GLY A 120 2.76 6.10 5.33
N MET A 121 2.80 6.88 6.40
CA MET A 121 1.63 7.30 7.18
C MET A 121 1.40 8.82 7.14
N ASP A 122 2.04 9.52 6.19
CA ASP A 122 1.90 10.97 6.03
C ASP A 122 0.50 11.37 5.58
N SER A 123 0.05 12.55 6.00
CA SER A 123 -1.21 13.14 5.54
C SER A 123 -1.19 13.40 4.04
N VAL A 124 -2.33 13.19 3.39
CA VAL A 124 -2.51 13.42 1.95
C VAL A 124 -3.84 14.13 1.68
N GLU A 125 -3.95 14.76 0.52
CA GLU A 125 -5.23 15.21 0.00
C GLU A 125 -5.99 14.02 -0.61
N VAL A 126 -7.16 13.71 -0.05
CA VAL A 126 -7.94 12.53 -0.45
C VAL A 126 -8.86 12.90 -1.62
N PRO A 127 -8.79 12.19 -2.77
CA PRO A 127 -9.69 12.42 -3.89
C PRO A 127 -11.16 12.17 -3.52
N GLU A 128 -12.08 12.89 -4.17
CA GLU A 128 -13.53 12.77 -3.91
C GLU A 128 -14.06 11.33 -4.10
N ASN A 129 -13.44 10.56 -4.99
CA ASN A 129 -13.80 9.18 -5.32
C ASN A 129 -12.81 8.16 -4.73
N ALA A 130 -12.10 8.51 -3.67
CA ALA A 130 -11.17 7.59 -3.02
C ALA A 130 -11.88 6.32 -2.51
N PRO A 131 -11.29 5.14 -2.70
CA PRO A 131 -11.87 3.89 -2.23
C PRO A 131 -11.69 3.71 -0.72
N PRO A 132 -12.52 2.86 -0.08
CA PRO A 132 -12.28 2.38 1.28
C PRO A 132 -10.87 1.83 1.43
N MET A 133 -10.23 2.07 2.59
CA MET A 133 -8.87 1.68 2.87
C MET A 133 -8.77 0.73 4.06
N PHE A 134 -8.02 -0.36 3.88
CA PHE A 134 -7.52 -1.20 4.97
C PHE A 134 -6.03 -0.99 5.11
N ASN A 135 -5.59 -0.48 6.26
CA ASN A 135 -4.18 -0.18 6.51
C ASN A 135 -3.67 -0.93 7.74
N VAL A 136 -2.45 -1.41 7.68
CA VAL A 136 -1.79 -2.08 8.79
C VAL A 136 -0.30 -1.79 8.83
N ILE A 137 0.20 -1.48 10.03
CA ILE A 137 1.61 -1.27 10.31
C ILE A 137 1.93 -1.78 11.73
N ALA A 138 3.20 -2.02 12.01
CA ALA A 138 3.66 -2.34 13.37
C ALA A 138 4.28 -1.11 14.04
N ALA A 139 4.13 -0.99 15.36
CA ALA A 139 4.68 0.13 16.11
C ALA A 139 6.22 0.10 16.17
N ASP A 140 6.83 -1.06 15.91
CA ASP A 140 8.27 -1.26 15.79
C ASP A 140 8.77 -1.24 14.33
N ASP A 141 7.93 -0.77 13.39
CA ASP A 141 8.32 -0.51 12.01
C ASP A 141 8.97 0.87 11.90
N PHE A 142 10.12 0.96 11.22
CA PHE A 142 10.85 2.22 11.05
C PHE A 142 10.10 3.27 10.20
N LEU A 143 9.06 2.88 9.47
CA LEU A 143 8.16 3.81 8.76
C LEU A 143 7.06 4.37 9.66
N PHE A 144 6.88 3.83 10.86
CA PHE A 144 5.90 4.34 11.81
C PHE A 144 6.55 5.32 12.79
N HIS A 145 6.41 6.61 12.52
CA HIS A 145 6.94 7.69 13.37
C HIS A 145 5.97 8.17 14.45
N GLY A 146 5.03 7.32 14.88
CA GLY A 146 4.01 7.70 15.86
C GLY A 146 2.91 8.60 15.28
N GLN A 147 2.83 8.72 13.98
CA GLN A 147 1.85 9.53 13.27
C GLN A 147 0.87 8.64 12.49
N ALA A 148 -0.36 9.10 12.37
CA ALA A 148 -1.42 8.44 11.64
C ALA A 148 -2.11 9.39 10.64
N GLY A 149 -1.36 10.33 10.06
CA GLY A 149 -1.87 11.37 9.18
C GLY A 149 -2.62 10.83 7.97
N LEU A 150 -2.17 9.72 7.39
CA LEU A 150 -2.88 9.03 6.32
C LEU A 150 -4.29 8.59 6.75
N ILE A 151 -4.40 8.03 7.96
CA ILE A 151 -5.67 7.54 8.50
C ILE A 151 -6.61 8.72 8.79
N GLU A 152 -6.07 9.79 9.38
CA GLU A 152 -6.81 11.03 9.64
C GLU A 152 -7.30 11.67 8.34
N SER A 153 -6.51 11.60 7.26
CA SER A 153 -6.90 12.11 5.94
C SER A 153 -8.15 11.39 5.41
N TRP A 154 -8.17 10.05 5.44
CA TRP A 154 -9.33 9.25 5.02
C TRP A 154 -10.55 9.51 5.90
N TYR A 155 -10.34 9.50 7.22
CA TYR A 155 -11.41 9.76 8.18
C TYR A 155 -12.06 11.14 7.99
N ASN A 156 -11.25 12.19 7.80
CA ASN A 156 -11.73 13.56 7.61
C ASN A 156 -12.41 13.76 6.25
N ALA A 157 -12.12 12.92 5.27
CA ALA A 157 -12.78 12.90 3.97
C ALA A 157 -14.07 12.09 3.95
N ASP A 158 -14.53 11.56 5.09
CA ASP A 158 -15.69 10.67 5.23
C ASP A 158 -15.58 9.39 4.38
N VAL A 159 -14.34 8.95 4.05
CA VAL A 159 -14.08 7.70 3.33
C VAL A 159 -13.82 6.59 4.35
N PRO A 160 -14.47 5.41 4.22
CA PRO A 160 -14.26 4.32 5.15
C PRO A 160 -12.80 3.90 5.26
N VAL A 161 -12.30 3.81 6.48
CA VAL A 161 -10.93 3.38 6.77
C VAL A 161 -10.89 2.44 7.97
N GLU A 162 -10.17 1.34 7.82
CA GLU A 162 -9.82 0.44 8.91
C GLU A 162 -8.31 0.43 9.11
N PHE A 163 -7.86 0.63 10.34
CA PHE A 163 -6.44 0.73 10.70
C PHE A 163 -6.08 -0.20 11.84
N HIS A 164 -5.02 -0.97 11.65
CA HIS A 164 -4.45 -1.83 12.69
C HIS A 164 -3.00 -1.44 12.97
N LEU A 165 -2.76 -0.94 14.19
CA LEU A 165 -1.42 -0.73 14.73
C LEU A 165 -1.05 -1.91 15.62
N TYR A 166 -0.21 -2.80 15.13
CA TYR A 166 0.28 -3.93 15.91
C TYR A 166 1.45 -3.54 16.80
N GLN A 167 1.51 -4.10 18.01
CA GLN A 167 2.58 -3.81 18.95
C GLN A 167 3.96 -4.14 18.38
N ASN A 168 4.06 -5.27 17.67
CA ASN A 168 5.30 -5.70 17.05
C ASN A 168 5.06 -6.50 15.76
N GLY A 169 6.01 -6.39 14.86
CA GLY A 169 6.01 -7.01 13.54
C GLY A 169 7.32 -6.71 12.83
N GLY A 170 7.90 -5.55 13.13
CA GLY A 170 8.97 -4.96 12.36
C GLY A 170 8.47 -4.56 10.97
N HIS A 171 9.38 -4.17 10.09
CA HIS A 171 9.06 -3.91 8.70
C HIS A 171 9.01 -5.20 7.87
N GLY A 172 8.08 -5.29 6.92
CA GLY A 172 8.06 -6.40 5.97
C GLY A 172 7.59 -7.74 6.55
N PHE A 173 6.66 -7.74 7.50
CA PHE A 173 6.21 -8.96 8.18
C PHE A 173 5.44 -9.95 7.28
N GLY A 174 5.14 -9.62 6.02
CA GLY A 174 4.50 -10.52 5.05
C GLY A 174 3.19 -11.11 5.56
N LEU A 175 3.01 -12.42 5.46
CA LEU A 175 1.84 -13.12 6.05
C LEU A 175 1.91 -13.24 7.57
N GLY A 176 2.96 -12.73 8.18
CA GLY A 176 3.15 -12.70 9.61
C GLY A 176 4.17 -13.71 10.13
N ASN A 177 4.39 -13.63 11.43
CA ASN A 177 5.26 -14.51 12.19
C ASN A 177 4.51 -14.92 13.47
N PRO A 178 4.38 -16.21 13.80
CA PRO A 178 3.63 -16.68 14.97
C PRO A 178 4.04 -16.05 16.31
N ASN A 179 5.26 -15.51 16.37
CA ASN A 179 5.79 -14.87 17.57
C ASN A 179 5.61 -13.34 17.59
N ARG A 180 4.85 -12.78 16.65
CA ARG A 180 4.59 -11.36 16.51
C ARG A 180 3.09 -11.05 16.55
N THR A 181 2.71 -9.91 17.08
CA THR A 181 1.29 -9.51 17.15
C THR A 181 0.69 -9.25 15.80
N SER A 182 1.50 -8.86 14.80
CA SER A 182 1.08 -8.69 13.40
C SER A 182 0.69 -9.99 12.68
N ASN A 183 0.90 -11.15 13.28
CA ASN A 183 0.67 -12.46 12.64
C ASN A 183 -0.76 -12.67 12.11
N ARG A 184 -1.76 -11.97 12.65
CA ARG A 184 -3.17 -12.14 12.30
C ARG A 184 -3.76 -11.03 11.42
N TRP A 185 -2.93 -10.17 10.86
CA TRP A 185 -3.42 -9.09 10.02
C TRP A 185 -4.21 -9.59 8.80
N PHE A 186 -3.80 -10.71 8.22
CA PHE A 186 -4.44 -11.28 7.04
C PHE A 186 -5.84 -11.83 7.34
N GLU A 187 -6.06 -12.39 8.52
CA GLU A 187 -7.38 -12.80 9.01
C GLU A 187 -8.30 -11.56 9.15
N ALA A 188 -7.79 -10.47 9.72
CA ALA A 188 -8.54 -9.22 9.83
C ALA A 188 -8.86 -8.63 8.44
N PHE A 189 -7.90 -8.65 7.52
CA PHE A 189 -8.10 -8.18 6.16
C PHE A 189 -9.18 -8.97 5.41
N THR A 190 -9.11 -10.30 5.44
CA THR A 190 -10.11 -11.14 4.77
C THR A 190 -11.49 -11.01 5.41
N TYR A 191 -11.58 -10.84 6.72
CA TYR A 191 -12.82 -10.54 7.42
C TYR A 191 -13.38 -9.17 7.00
N TRP A 192 -12.52 -8.14 6.91
CA TRP A 192 -12.91 -6.82 6.43
C TRP A 192 -13.45 -6.85 4.99
N LEU A 193 -12.82 -7.61 4.10
CA LEU A 193 -13.31 -7.82 2.73
C LEU A 193 -14.71 -8.47 2.71
N ASP A 194 -14.95 -9.46 3.56
CA ASP A 194 -16.25 -10.16 3.64
C ASP A 194 -17.37 -9.23 4.16
N VAL A 195 -17.10 -8.50 5.24
CA VAL A 195 -18.07 -7.57 5.84
C VAL A 195 -18.42 -6.43 4.89
N ASN A 196 -17.47 -5.96 4.08
CA ASN A 196 -17.69 -4.90 3.09
C ASN A 196 -18.27 -5.42 1.76
N GLY A 197 -18.61 -6.70 1.67
CA GLY A 197 -19.27 -7.27 0.48
C GLY A 197 -18.35 -7.49 -0.71
N ILE A 198 -17.04 -7.41 -0.51
CA ILE A 198 -16.04 -7.66 -1.56
C ILE A 198 -15.96 -9.14 -1.89
N LEU A 199 -16.08 -10.02 -0.86
CA LEU A 199 -16.12 -11.46 -1.07
C LEU A 199 -17.54 -11.90 -1.47
N THR A 200 -17.64 -12.82 -2.43
CA THR A 200 -18.90 -13.51 -2.73
C THR A 200 -19.26 -14.42 -1.57
N LYS A 201 -20.42 -14.20 -0.98
CA LYS A 201 -20.98 -15.19 -0.03
C LYS A 201 -21.11 -16.54 -0.76
N LYS A 202 -20.39 -17.53 -0.25
CA LYS A 202 -20.55 -18.93 -0.69
C LYS A 202 -21.93 -19.46 -0.33
#